data_e07c9c4a48ef12291e5cd3a65d41ff78
#
_entry.id   e07c9c4a48ef12291e5cd3a65d41ff78
#
_cell.length_a   1.000
_cell.length_b   1.000
_cell.length_c   1.000
_cell.angle_alpha   90.00
_cell.angle_beta   90.00
_cell.angle_gamma   90.00
#
_symmetry.space_group_name_H-M   'P 1'
#
loop_
_entity.id
_entity.type
_entity.pdbx_description
1 polymer ?
#
loop_
_entity_poly.entity_id
_entity_poly.type
_entity_poly.pdbx_seq_one_letter_code
_entity_poly.pdbx_strand_id
1 'polypeptide(L)'
;MSKDRPIGGRAFRLGLLFLPSSALLAAVSLLIACISGSRGREQPLWRDHWCQPLLLAGLLMLIGACLAENAGLAWAGLANWLPFIWAFWAFQPHLEGTRQRRQAVWMLLAGTLPVLVTGFGQMLLGWEGPWQVGGGAIIWFLHPDGRPIGRLSGLFDYANITGAWLAVVWPLMLAAVLRPDGWHRRASAVLLCMATALAVLLTQSRNAMGALVLALPFVLGSWQWMWLFPLLLILASPLLLAVLPGVPAGLQQWGMRLLPDQLLVRVLESQGETAWKHTRLGQWQYALQLVAARPWFGWGAAAFSVLYPIHAAKRWHGHVHNLPLELAVSHGLPAMLLVVGTVLLLLVLASQRGMLQKPPLERAWWAATLVLVVMHGTDLPLFDGRLNILGWTLLAGLCAFIRESGPDRGAPAASPERGDP
;
A
#
# COMPACT_ATOMS: atom_id res chain seq x y z
N MET A 1 31.46 2.31 3.48
CA MET A 1 31.46 0.87 3.14
C MET A 1 30.54 0.16 4.13
N SER A 2 29.32 -0.19 3.71
CA SER A 2 28.39 -0.98 4.52
C SER A 2 29.00 -2.38 4.68
N LYS A 3 29.43 -2.74 5.90
CA LYS A 3 29.76 -4.13 6.22
C LYS A 3 28.50 -4.94 5.93
N ASP A 4 28.54 -5.82 4.94
CA ASP A 4 27.50 -6.79 4.65
C ASP A 4 27.07 -7.46 5.95
N ARG A 5 25.84 -7.20 6.36
CA ARG A 5 25.20 -7.86 7.51
C ARG A 5 24.44 -9.07 6.97
N PRO A 6 25.14 -10.22 6.76
CA PRO A 6 24.59 -11.32 5.96
C PRO A 6 23.33 -11.91 6.58
N ILE A 7 23.23 -11.93 7.92
CA ILE A 7 22.09 -12.50 8.63
C ILE A 7 20.85 -11.60 8.52
N GLY A 8 20.99 -10.29 8.84
CA GLY A 8 19.87 -9.36 8.79
C GLY A 8 19.28 -9.20 7.39
N GLY A 9 20.13 -9.11 6.37
CA GLY A 9 19.68 -9.04 4.98
C GLY A 9 19.02 -10.32 4.48
N ARG A 10 19.47 -11.52 4.95
CA ARG A 10 18.78 -12.79 4.67
C ARG A 10 17.42 -12.84 5.37
N ALA A 11 17.39 -12.49 6.65
CA ALA A 11 16.15 -12.45 7.43
C ALA A 11 15.14 -11.48 6.81
N PHE A 12 15.56 -10.28 6.38
CA PHE A 12 14.70 -9.32 5.70
C PHE A 12 14.06 -9.93 4.44
N ARG A 13 14.87 -10.57 3.59
CA ARG A 13 14.38 -11.23 2.37
C ARG A 13 13.42 -12.37 2.66
N LEU A 14 13.73 -13.23 3.64
CA LEU A 14 12.82 -14.30 4.07
C LEU A 14 11.51 -13.75 4.62
N GLY A 15 11.58 -12.67 5.41
CA GLY A 15 10.40 -11.99 5.90
C GLY A 15 9.48 -11.49 4.78
N LEU A 16 10.04 -10.89 3.73
CA LEU A 16 9.28 -10.46 2.56
C LEU A 16 8.70 -11.63 1.76
N LEU A 17 9.44 -12.74 1.65
CA LEU A 17 8.96 -13.96 0.98
C LEU A 17 7.73 -14.54 1.67
N PHE A 18 7.77 -14.64 3.00
CA PHE A 18 6.69 -15.23 3.79
C PHE A 18 5.58 -14.23 4.16
N LEU A 19 5.76 -12.95 3.85
CA LEU A 19 4.84 -11.89 4.27
C LEU A 19 3.36 -12.17 3.91
N PRO A 20 2.99 -12.61 2.70
CA PRO A 20 1.60 -12.90 2.40
C PRO A 20 1.11 -14.27 2.86
N SER A 21 2.01 -15.20 3.19
CA SER A 21 1.67 -16.61 3.40
C SER A 21 1.85 -17.13 4.82
N SER A 22 2.67 -16.48 5.65
CA SER A 22 2.89 -16.88 7.05
C SER A 22 3.19 -15.68 7.93
N ALA A 23 2.24 -15.31 8.78
CA ALA A 23 2.41 -14.22 9.74
C ALA A 23 3.58 -14.50 10.72
N LEU A 24 3.72 -15.75 11.19
CA LEU A 24 4.77 -16.14 12.14
C LEU A 24 6.16 -16.02 11.52
N LEU A 25 6.39 -16.66 10.36
CA LEU A 25 7.70 -16.67 9.70
C LEU A 25 8.09 -15.26 9.26
N ALA A 26 7.12 -14.46 8.76
CA ALA A 26 7.34 -13.08 8.40
C ALA A 26 7.71 -12.24 9.62
N ALA A 27 6.93 -12.32 10.71
CA ALA A 27 7.16 -11.51 11.91
C ALA A 27 8.53 -11.81 12.54
N VAL A 28 8.89 -13.08 12.74
CA VAL A 28 10.18 -13.48 13.32
C VAL A 28 11.33 -13.01 12.42
N SER A 29 11.23 -13.24 11.12
CA SER A 29 12.27 -12.87 10.16
C SER A 29 12.45 -11.35 10.08
N LEU A 30 11.37 -10.58 10.03
CA LEU A 30 11.41 -9.14 9.97
C LEU A 30 11.86 -8.50 11.29
N LEU A 31 11.52 -9.10 12.43
CA LEU A 31 12.05 -8.67 13.74
C LEU A 31 13.57 -8.84 13.81
N ILE A 32 14.11 -9.97 13.35
CA ILE A 32 15.56 -10.17 13.23
C ILE A 32 16.18 -9.11 12.30
N ALA A 33 15.52 -8.81 11.20
CA ALA A 33 15.95 -7.76 10.27
C ALA A 33 15.95 -6.37 10.93
N CYS A 34 14.90 -6.02 11.69
CA CYS A 34 14.82 -4.76 12.45
C CYS A 34 15.97 -4.65 13.45
N ILE A 35 16.19 -5.68 14.26
CA ILE A 35 17.27 -5.70 15.24
C ILE A 35 18.64 -5.55 14.56
N SER A 36 18.87 -6.30 13.47
CA SER A 36 20.12 -6.21 12.70
C SER A 36 20.30 -4.85 12.03
N GLY A 37 19.23 -4.29 11.45
CA GLY A 37 19.24 -2.98 10.80
C GLY A 37 19.47 -1.83 11.78
N SER A 38 19.03 -1.99 13.03
CA SER A 38 19.24 -1.00 14.10
C SER A 38 20.68 -0.97 14.61
N ARG A 39 21.37 -2.12 14.61
CA ARG A 39 22.74 -2.22 15.12
C ARG A 39 23.75 -1.54 14.19
N GLY A 40 24.60 -0.69 14.74
CA GLY A 40 25.70 0.01 14.02
C GLY A 40 25.20 1.08 13.04
N ARG A 41 24.04 1.66 13.26
CA ARG A 41 23.64 2.94 12.67
C ARG A 41 24.44 4.06 13.33
N GLU A 42 24.94 4.97 12.51
CA GLU A 42 25.69 6.15 12.99
C GLU A 42 24.78 7.10 13.76
N GLN A 43 23.53 7.21 13.33
CA GLN A 43 22.53 8.06 13.97
C GLN A 43 21.40 7.22 14.58
N PRO A 44 21.03 7.47 15.83
CA PRO A 44 19.88 6.83 16.46
C PRO A 44 18.57 7.32 15.84
N LEU A 45 17.49 6.53 16.02
CA LEU A 45 16.18 6.78 15.48
C LEU A 45 15.69 8.24 15.70
N TRP A 46 15.88 8.78 16.89
CA TRP A 46 15.40 10.13 17.27
C TRP A 46 16.19 11.29 16.65
N ARG A 47 17.38 11.04 16.08
CA ARG A 47 18.17 12.04 15.33
C ARG A 47 17.99 11.92 13.83
N ASP A 48 17.26 10.93 13.37
CA ASP A 48 17.00 10.72 11.95
C ASP A 48 15.90 11.68 11.47
N HIS A 49 16.23 12.57 10.52
CA HIS A 49 15.32 13.61 10.04
C HIS A 49 14.00 13.08 9.49
N TRP A 50 14.02 11.89 8.87
CA TRP A 50 12.81 11.26 8.35
C TRP A 50 11.94 10.63 9.43
N CYS A 51 12.56 10.27 10.55
CA CYS A 51 11.85 9.66 11.67
C CYS A 51 11.32 10.70 12.66
N GLN A 52 11.94 11.89 12.76
CA GLN A 52 11.50 12.94 13.68
C GLN A 52 10.00 13.32 13.54
N PRO A 53 9.46 13.62 12.35
CA PRO A 53 8.04 13.92 12.22
C PRO A 53 7.16 12.72 12.57
N LEU A 54 7.57 11.50 12.26
CA LEU A 54 6.84 10.28 12.60
C LEU A 54 6.87 10.00 14.11
N LEU A 55 7.99 10.26 14.79
CA LEU A 55 8.10 10.16 16.25
C LEU A 55 7.23 11.20 16.95
N LEU A 56 7.20 12.42 16.43
CA LEU A 56 6.29 13.45 16.94
C LEU A 56 4.83 13.04 16.74
N ALA A 57 4.48 12.50 15.57
CA ALA A 57 3.15 11.94 15.33
C ALA A 57 2.83 10.82 16.34
N GLY A 58 3.78 9.90 16.57
CA GLY A 58 3.63 8.83 17.56
C GLY A 58 3.42 9.36 18.99
N LEU A 59 4.10 10.41 19.38
CA LEU A 59 3.89 11.08 20.67
C LEU A 59 2.47 11.68 20.78
N LEU A 60 2.01 12.35 19.72
CA LEU A 60 0.65 12.89 19.66
C LEU A 60 -0.41 11.78 19.72
N MET A 61 -0.16 10.65 19.05
CA MET A 61 -1.03 9.47 19.10
C MET A 61 -1.07 8.86 20.51
N LEU A 62 0.06 8.83 21.23
CA LEU A 62 0.11 8.39 22.64
C LEU A 62 -0.70 9.31 23.54
N ILE A 63 -0.56 10.62 23.40
CA ILE A 63 -1.36 11.60 24.14
C ILE A 63 -2.85 11.40 23.82
N GLY A 64 -3.20 11.26 22.53
CA GLY A 64 -4.58 11.01 22.10
C GLY A 64 -5.16 9.72 22.69
N ALA A 65 -4.35 8.65 22.80
CA ALA A 65 -4.79 7.39 23.42
C ALA A 65 -5.07 7.52 24.92
N CYS A 66 -4.33 8.38 25.63
CA CYS A 66 -4.61 8.70 27.04
C CYS A 66 -5.92 9.52 27.22
N LEU A 67 -6.32 10.28 26.20
CA LEU A 67 -7.51 11.13 26.21
C LEU A 67 -8.74 10.46 25.56
N ALA A 68 -8.58 9.24 25.06
CA ALA A 68 -9.62 8.52 24.33
C ALA A 68 -10.74 8.02 25.24
N GLU A 69 -11.96 8.04 24.75
CA GLU A 69 -13.13 7.50 25.47
C GLU A 69 -13.05 5.97 25.62
N ASN A 70 -12.52 5.28 24.61
CA ASN A 70 -12.26 3.85 24.68
C ASN A 70 -10.74 3.60 24.72
N ALA A 71 -10.17 3.64 25.91
CA ALA A 71 -8.74 3.47 26.13
C ALA A 71 -8.20 2.14 25.56
N GLY A 72 -8.92 1.02 25.76
CA GLY A 72 -8.49 -0.30 25.29
C GLY A 72 -8.28 -0.35 23.78
N LEU A 73 -9.24 0.13 22.99
CA LEU A 73 -9.15 0.19 21.53
C LEU A 73 -8.10 1.21 21.08
N ALA A 74 -8.00 2.35 21.76
CA ALA A 74 -7.02 3.38 21.42
C ALA A 74 -5.59 2.89 21.60
N TRP A 75 -5.28 2.23 22.72
CA TRP A 75 -3.96 1.64 22.96
C TRP A 75 -3.65 0.49 22.00
N ALA A 76 -4.62 -0.41 21.72
CA ALA A 76 -4.45 -1.47 20.74
C ALA A 76 -4.15 -0.91 19.32
N GLY A 77 -4.80 0.20 18.96
CA GLY A 77 -4.62 0.84 17.67
C GLY A 77 -3.21 1.42 17.45
N LEU A 78 -2.49 1.78 18.51
CA LEU A 78 -1.09 2.23 18.41
C LEU A 78 -0.15 1.14 17.88
N ALA A 79 -0.51 -0.13 18.00
CA ALA A 79 0.25 -1.24 17.43
C ALA A 79 0.31 -1.19 15.89
N ASN A 80 -0.60 -0.48 15.23
CA ASN A 80 -0.55 -0.25 13.79
C ASN A 80 0.43 0.85 13.35
N TRP A 81 1.02 1.60 14.29
CA TRP A 81 1.85 2.76 14.00
C TRP A 81 3.23 2.70 14.65
N LEU A 82 3.30 2.60 15.98
CA LEU A 82 4.55 2.75 16.72
C LEU A 82 5.65 1.73 16.34
N PRO A 83 5.37 0.42 16.22
CA PRO A 83 6.37 -0.55 15.80
C PRO A 83 6.88 -0.28 14.38
N PHE A 84 6.03 0.27 13.53
CA PHE A 84 6.36 0.50 12.13
C PHE A 84 7.19 1.76 11.90
N ILE A 85 7.17 2.75 12.79
CA ILE A 85 8.13 3.86 12.79
C ILE A 85 9.55 3.32 12.99
N TRP A 86 9.72 2.37 13.91
CA TRP A 86 11.00 1.67 14.09
C TRP A 86 11.35 0.82 12.87
N ALA A 87 10.41 0.06 12.34
CA ALA A 87 10.62 -0.76 11.15
C ALA A 87 11.03 0.08 9.93
N PHE A 88 10.39 1.22 9.69
CA PHE A 88 10.76 2.17 8.64
C PHE A 88 12.23 2.58 8.71
N TRP A 89 12.73 2.88 9.90
CA TRP A 89 14.13 3.24 10.11
C TRP A 89 15.06 2.04 9.98
N ALA A 90 14.69 0.91 10.57
CA ALA A 90 15.50 -0.30 10.63
C ALA A 90 15.61 -1.06 9.29
N PHE A 91 14.62 -0.92 8.40
CA PHE A 91 14.63 -1.57 7.08
C PHE A 91 15.51 -0.85 6.05
N GLN A 92 15.77 0.44 6.20
CA GLN A 92 16.54 1.22 5.23
C GLN A 92 17.88 0.60 4.86
N PRO A 93 18.75 0.12 5.80
CA PRO A 93 20.02 -0.49 5.45
C PRO A 93 19.92 -1.76 4.60
N HIS A 94 18.78 -2.47 4.67
CA HIS A 94 18.50 -3.66 3.86
C HIS A 94 18.01 -3.34 2.45
N LEU A 95 17.74 -2.05 2.17
CA LEU A 95 17.22 -1.52 0.91
C LEU A 95 18.18 -0.53 0.25
N GLU A 96 19.36 -0.31 0.83
CA GLU A 96 20.41 0.51 0.24
C GLU A 96 20.97 -0.16 -1.02
N GLY A 97 20.99 0.61 -2.13
CA GLY A 97 21.46 0.19 -3.44
C GLY A 97 20.42 -0.59 -4.27
N THR A 98 20.50 -0.42 -5.58
CA THR A 98 19.59 -1.07 -6.56
C THR A 98 19.58 -2.61 -6.43
N ARG A 99 20.71 -3.22 -6.05
CA ARG A 99 20.81 -4.68 -5.88
C ARG A 99 19.92 -5.16 -4.74
N GLN A 100 19.93 -4.49 -3.59
CA GLN A 100 19.15 -4.85 -2.41
C GLN A 100 17.66 -4.67 -2.67
N ARG A 101 17.25 -3.54 -3.25
CA ARG A 101 15.86 -3.31 -3.66
C ARG A 101 15.39 -4.34 -4.68
N ARG A 102 16.24 -4.72 -5.64
CA ARG A 102 15.93 -5.78 -6.61
C ARG A 102 15.72 -7.14 -5.93
N GLN A 103 16.56 -7.49 -4.94
CA GLN A 103 16.39 -8.73 -4.19
C GLN A 103 15.09 -8.73 -3.38
N ALA A 104 14.73 -7.60 -2.75
CA ALA A 104 13.47 -7.44 -2.04
C ALA A 104 12.27 -7.61 -2.98
N VAL A 105 12.31 -7.02 -4.18
CA VAL A 105 11.28 -7.21 -5.21
C VAL A 105 11.12 -8.68 -5.55
N TRP A 106 12.21 -9.41 -5.84
CA TRP A 106 12.10 -10.84 -6.18
C TRP A 106 11.50 -11.69 -5.05
N MET A 107 11.76 -11.33 -3.78
CA MET A 107 11.14 -12.03 -2.66
C MET A 107 9.64 -11.74 -2.57
N LEU A 108 9.22 -10.49 -2.78
CA LEU A 108 7.80 -10.12 -2.84
C LEU A 108 7.07 -10.83 -3.99
N LEU A 109 7.69 -10.89 -5.18
CA LEU A 109 7.12 -11.59 -6.33
C LEU A 109 6.97 -13.10 -6.05
N ALA A 110 8.02 -13.73 -5.52
CA ALA A 110 8.00 -15.14 -5.15
C ALA A 110 6.96 -15.42 -4.06
N GLY A 111 6.88 -14.55 -3.04
CA GLY A 111 5.87 -14.65 -1.98
C GLY A 111 4.43 -14.48 -2.47
N THR A 112 4.23 -13.81 -3.60
CA THR A 112 2.89 -13.63 -4.20
C THR A 112 2.41 -14.89 -4.94
N LEU A 113 3.30 -15.82 -5.32
CA LEU A 113 2.90 -17.06 -5.98
C LEU A 113 1.86 -17.87 -5.18
N PRO A 114 2.03 -18.15 -3.88
CA PRO A 114 1.01 -18.83 -3.08
C PRO A 114 -0.34 -18.08 -3.09
N VAL A 115 -0.33 -16.73 -3.12
CA VAL A 115 -1.57 -15.94 -3.19
C VAL A 115 -2.32 -16.19 -4.49
N LEU A 116 -1.61 -16.22 -5.62
CA LEU A 116 -2.21 -16.49 -6.94
C LEU A 116 -2.69 -17.94 -7.04
N VAL A 117 -1.87 -18.90 -6.62
CA VAL A 117 -2.22 -20.34 -6.67
C VAL A 117 -3.46 -20.61 -5.83
N THR A 118 -3.48 -20.14 -4.59
CA THR A 118 -4.64 -20.36 -3.70
C THR A 118 -5.86 -19.56 -4.15
N GLY A 119 -5.67 -18.35 -4.67
CA GLY A 119 -6.77 -17.54 -5.20
C GLY A 119 -7.44 -18.18 -6.42
N PHE A 120 -6.67 -18.67 -7.38
CA PHE A 120 -7.21 -19.40 -8.53
C PHE A 120 -7.76 -20.78 -8.11
N GLY A 121 -7.07 -21.51 -7.21
CA GLY A 121 -7.57 -22.76 -6.66
C GLY A 121 -8.91 -22.61 -5.94
N GLN A 122 -9.08 -21.53 -5.17
CA GLN A 122 -10.34 -21.17 -4.51
C GLN A 122 -11.48 -20.95 -5.53
N MET A 123 -11.23 -20.17 -6.59
CA MET A 123 -12.26 -19.77 -7.56
C MET A 123 -12.56 -20.84 -8.61
N LEU A 124 -11.57 -21.64 -9.03
CA LEU A 124 -11.70 -22.58 -10.14
C LEU A 124 -11.84 -24.03 -9.70
N LEU A 125 -11.29 -24.38 -8.53
CA LEU A 125 -11.21 -25.75 -8.04
C LEU A 125 -11.97 -25.96 -6.72
N GLY A 126 -12.59 -24.90 -6.18
CA GLY A 126 -13.33 -24.95 -4.92
C GLY A 126 -12.44 -25.23 -3.70
N TRP A 127 -11.18 -24.79 -3.72
CA TRP A 127 -10.30 -25.00 -2.56
C TRP A 127 -10.78 -24.24 -1.34
N GLU A 128 -10.86 -24.94 -0.22
CA GLU A 128 -11.25 -24.40 1.07
C GLU A 128 -10.27 -24.84 2.16
N GLY A 129 -10.16 -24.07 3.25
CA GLY A 129 -9.26 -24.36 4.37
C GLY A 129 -10.01 -24.49 5.70
N PRO A 130 -9.29 -24.70 6.81
CA PRO A 130 -7.87 -24.34 7.01
C PRO A 130 -6.87 -25.41 6.54
N TRP A 131 -5.80 -24.95 5.88
CA TRP A 131 -4.65 -25.81 5.58
C TRP A 131 -3.48 -25.47 6.52
N GLN A 132 -2.83 -26.48 7.06
CA GLN A 132 -1.71 -26.32 7.98
C GLN A 132 -0.48 -27.03 7.44
N VAL A 133 0.66 -26.34 7.44
CA VAL A 133 1.95 -26.87 7.00
C VAL A 133 3.00 -26.55 8.06
N GLY A 134 3.97 -27.47 8.25
CA GLY A 134 5.09 -27.26 9.16
C GLY A 134 4.68 -27.13 10.64
N GLY A 135 3.75 -27.96 11.11
CA GLY A 135 3.31 -27.93 12.51
C GLY A 135 2.57 -26.65 12.93
N GLY A 136 1.91 -25.99 11.98
CA GLY A 136 1.18 -24.72 12.23
C GLY A 136 2.02 -23.46 11.99
N ALA A 137 3.26 -23.59 11.51
CA ALA A 137 4.05 -22.42 11.11
C ALA A 137 3.44 -21.66 9.92
N ILE A 138 2.68 -22.36 9.08
CA ILE A 138 1.89 -21.81 7.99
C ILE A 138 0.47 -22.29 8.15
N ILE A 139 -0.48 -21.36 8.28
CA ILE A 139 -1.91 -21.67 8.37
C ILE A 139 -2.63 -20.81 7.32
N TRP A 140 -3.34 -21.47 6.39
CA TRP A 140 -4.08 -20.81 5.33
C TRP A 140 -5.57 -21.04 5.51
N PHE A 141 -6.28 -19.96 5.82
CA PHE A 141 -7.73 -19.94 5.88
C PHE A 141 -8.29 -19.52 4.52
N LEU A 142 -8.76 -20.51 3.75
CA LEU A 142 -9.41 -20.25 2.47
C LEU A 142 -10.93 -20.32 2.68
N HIS A 143 -11.61 -19.21 2.45
CA HIS A 143 -13.07 -19.17 2.54
C HIS A 143 -13.70 -19.83 1.32
N PRO A 144 -14.68 -20.73 1.50
CA PRO A 144 -15.42 -21.32 0.38
C PRO A 144 -15.94 -20.21 -0.58
N ASP A 145 -15.71 -20.40 -1.89
CA ASP A 145 -16.15 -19.46 -2.93
C ASP A 145 -15.67 -17.99 -2.78
N GLY A 146 -14.71 -17.75 -1.89
CA GLY A 146 -14.15 -16.43 -1.61
C GLY A 146 -14.96 -15.59 -0.61
N ARG A 147 -14.44 -14.41 -0.27
CA ARG A 147 -15.08 -13.50 0.66
C ARG A 147 -15.00 -12.03 0.20
N PRO A 148 -16.13 -11.38 -0.13
CA PRO A 148 -17.49 -11.95 -0.26
C PRO A 148 -17.58 -13.09 -1.28
N ILE A 149 -18.58 -13.94 -1.16
CA ILE A 149 -18.84 -15.07 -2.07
C ILE A 149 -18.81 -14.59 -3.54
N GLY A 150 -18.16 -15.36 -4.41
CA GLY A 150 -17.98 -15.05 -5.83
C GLY A 150 -16.83 -14.05 -6.11
N ARG A 151 -16.01 -13.70 -5.09
CA ARG A 151 -14.87 -12.79 -5.24
C ARG A 151 -13.59 -13.43 -4.70
N LEU A 152 -12.52 -13.41 -5.50
CA LEU A 152 -11.23 -13.97 -5.12
C LEU A 152 -10.69 -13.30 -3.85
N SER A 153 -10.52 -14.06 -2.78
CA SER A 153 -9.87 -13.62 -1.54
C SER A 153 -8.56 -14.36 -1.23
N GLY A 154 -8.42 -15.63 -1.68
CA GLY A 154 -7.21 -16.44 -1.52
C GLY A 154 -6.76 -16.51 -0.05
N LEU A 155 -5.48 -16.19 0.20
CA LEU A 155 -4.88 -16.19 1.54
C LEU A 155 -5.27 -14.99 2.41
N PHE A 156 -6.02 -14.04 1.88
CA PHE A 156 -6.49 -12.88 2.64
C PHE A 156 -7.95 -13.06 3.04
N ASP A 157 -8.32 -12.46 4.17
CA ASP A 157 -9.69 -12.63 4.69
C ASP A 157 -10.77 -11.93 3.84
N TYR A 158 -10.37 -11.04 2.94
CA TYR A 158 -11.30 -10.21 2.19
C TYR A 158 -10.76 -9.84 0.81
N ALA A 159 -11.60 -9.94 -0.22
CA ALA A 159 -11.21 -9.73 -1.61
C ALA A 159 -10.58 -8.35 -1.90
N ASN A 160 -11.02 -7.27 -1.23
CA ASN A 160 -10.39 -5.97 -1.43
C ASN A 160 -8.94 -5.92 -0.91
N ILE A 161 -8.64 -6.67 0.16
CA ILE A 161 -7.29 -6.75 0.71
C ILE A 161 -6.38 -7.52 -0.24
N THR A 162 -6.87 -8.64 -0.79
CA THR A 162 -6.16 -9.38 -1.85
C THR A 162 -5.92 -8.49 -3.08
N GLY A 163 -6.96 -7.78 -3.51
CA GLY A 163 -6.86 -6.81 -4.60
C GLY A 163 -5.80 -5.74 -4.33
N ALA A 164 -5.74 -5.21 -3.10
CA ALA A 164 -4.75 -4.23 -2.71
C ALA A 164 -3.32 -4.79 -2.74
N TRP A 165 -3.11 -6.00 -2.20
CA TRP A 165 -1.81 -6.69 -2.28
C TRP A 165 -1.36 -6.85 -3.73
N LEU A 166 -2.21 -7.44 -4.55
CA LEU A 166 -1.91 -7.72 -5.96
C LEU A 166 -1.67 -6.43 -6.76
N ALA A 167 -2.45 -5.38 -6.51
CA ALA A 167 -2.30 -4.09 -7.18
C ALA A 167 -0.98 -3.39 -6.83
N VAL A 168 -0.52 -3.49 -5.58
CA VAL A 168 0.77 -2.93 -5.14
C VAL A 168 1.94 -3.71 -5.72
N VAL A 169 1.84 -5.03 -5.83
CA VAL A 169 2.93 -5.87 -6.35
C VAL A 169 2.96 -5.89 -7.89
N TRP A 170 1.86 -5.64 -8.55
CA TRP A 170 1.75 -5.67 -10.02
C TRP A 170 2.73 -4.75 -10.77
N PRO A 171 2.98 -3.48 -10.36
CA PRO A 171 4.02 -2.65 -10.98
C PRO A 171 5.40 -3.30 -10.99
N LEU A 172 5.74 -4.02 -9.90
CA LEU A 172 7.01 -4.74 -9.77
C LEU A 172 7.08 -5.94 -10.73
N MET A 173 5.96 -6.63 -10.96
CA MET A 173 5.86 -7.70 -11.97
C MET A 173 5.98 -7.15 -13.39
N LEU A 174 5.31 -6.03 -13.67
CA LEU A 174 5.42 -5.34 -14.95
C LEU A 174 6.88 -4.92 -15.25
N ALA A 175 7.60 -4.42 -14.25
CA ALA A 175 9.02 -4.11 -14.39
C ALA A 175 9.88 -5.35 -14.71
N ALA A 176 9.51 -6.52 -14.19
CA ALA A 176 10.19 -7.77 -14.53
C ALA A 176 9.99 -8.16 -16.02
N VAL A 177 8.80 -7.89 -16.58
CA VAL A 177 8.52 -8.09 -18.03
C VAL A 177 9.40 -7.19 -18.91
N LEU A 178 9.67 -5.96 -18.46
CA LEU A 178 10.41 -4.95 -19.22
C LEU A 178 11.94 -5.16 -19.16
N ARG A 179 12.42 -6.16 -18.42
CA ARG A 179 13.86 -6.45 -18.37
C ARG A 179 14.35 -7.17 -19.62
N PRO A 180 15.58 -6.86 -20.08
CA PRO A 180 16.20 -7.54 -21.22
C PRO A 180 16.78 -8.91 -20.82
N ASP A 181 15.97 -9.74 -20.16
CA ASP A 181 16.35 -11.11 -19.79
C ASP A 181 15.95 -12.08 -20.91
N GLY A 182 16.54 -13.28 -20.94
CA GLY A 182 16.27 -14.27 -21.98
C GLY A 182 14.77 -14.64 -22.08
N TRP A 183 14.37 -15.16 -23.25
CA TRP A 183 12.99 -15.49 -23.63
C TRP A 183 12.17 -16.20 -22.55
N HIS A 184 12.71 -17.28 -21.95
CA HIS A 184 11.97 -18.05 -20.94
C HIS A 184 11.64 -17.23 -19.70
N ARG A 185 12.56 -16.40 -19.21
CA ARG A 185 12.34 -15.52 -18.06
C ARG A 185 11.30 -14.46 -18.35
N ARG A 186 11.36 -13.89 -19.56
CA ARG A 186 10.38 -12.91 -20.01
C ARG A 186 8.99 -13.52 -20.14
N ALA A 187 8.86 -14.70 -20.72
CA ALA A 187 7.59 -15.41 -20.84
C ALA A 187 6.99 -15.72 -19.45
N SER A 188 7.79 -16.19 -18.49
CA SER A 188 7.34 -16.41 -17.11
C SER A 188 6.90 -15.12 -16.43
N ALA A 189 7.62 -14.01 -16.64
CA ALA A 189 7.24 -12.70 -16.10
C ALA A 189 5.92 -12.18 -16.71
N VAL A 190 5.72 -12.36 -18.02
CA VAL A 190 4.47 -12.00 -18.72
C VAL A 190 3.32 -12.84 -18.16
N LEU A 191 3.48 -14.16 -18.05
CA LEU A 191 2.45 -15.04 -17.50
C LEU A 191 2.06 -14.61 -16.09
N LEU A 192 3.03 -14.35 -15.22
CA LEU A 192 2.80 -13.92 -13.84
C LEU A 192 2.10 -12.55 -13.78
N CYS A 193 2.51 -11.60 -14.62
CA CYS A 193 1.90 -10.28 -14.72
C CYS A 193 0.43 -10.37 -15.16
N MET A 194 0.14 -11.19 -16.17
CA MET A 194 -1.22 -11.43 -16.67
C MET A 194 -2.07 -12.17 -15.64
N ALA A 195 -1.53 -13.20 -14.99
CA ALA A 195 -2.21 -13.92 -13.92
C ALA A 195 -2.57 -12.98 -12.76
N THR A 196 -1.67 -12.07 -12.39
CA THR A 196 -1.95 -11.08 -11.33
C THR A 196 -3.04 -10.10 -11.75
N ALA A 197 -3.02 -9.59 -12.99
CA ALA A 197 -4.07 -8.72 -13.50
C ALA A 197 -5.44 -9.44 -13.52
N LEU A 198 -5.48 -10.70 -13.98
CA LEU A 198 -6.69 -11.52 -13.95
C LEU A 198 -7.18 -11.76 -12.51
N ALA A 199 -6.27 -12.08 -11.58
CA ALA A 199 -6.64 -12.25 -10.17
C ALA A 199 -7.22 -10.95 -9.60
N VAL A 200 -6.68 -9.77 -9.93
CA VAL A 200 -7.26 -8.47 -9.54
C VAL A 200 -8.67 -8.31 -10.09
N LEU A 201 -8.93 -8.67 -11.34
CA LEU A 201 -10.30 -8.65 -11.92
C LEU A 201 -11.24 -9.57 -11.13
N LEU A 202 -10.80 -10.77 -10.78
CA LEU A 202 -11.58 -11.74 -10.00
C LEU A 202 -11.84 -11.28 -8.55
N THR A 203 -11.00 -10.38 -7.99
CA THR A 203 -11.33 -9.74 -6.70
C THR A 203 -12.52 -8.80 -6.79
N GLN A 204 -12.90 -8.34 -7.98
CA GLN A 204 -13.92 -7.31 -8.22
C GLN A 204 -13.68 -6.03 -7.41
N SER A 205 -12.43 -5.75 -7.05
CA SER A 205 -12.03 -4.52 -6.35
C SER A 205 -11.76 -3.41 -7.36
N ARG A 206 -12.71 -2.47 -7.49
CA ARG A 206 -12.57 -1.32 -8.39
C ARG A 206 -11.34 -0.47 -8.07
N ASN A 207 -11.04 -0.32 -6.78
CA ASN A 207 -9.86 0.39 -6.31
C ASN A 207 -8.57 -0.28 -6.82
N ALA A 208 -8.49 -1.60 -6.73
CA ALA A 208 -7.35 -2.38 -7.23
C ALA A 208 -7.25 -2.33 -8.77
N MET A 209 -8.37 -2.43 -9.49
CA MET A 209 -8.38 -2.30 -10.96
C MET A 209 -7.87 -0.92 -11.41
N GLY A 210 -8.36 0.16 -10.79
CA GLY A 210 -7.91 1.52 -11.06
C GLY A 210 -6.41 1.71 -10.75
N ALA A 211 -5.90 1.03 -9.73
CA ALA A 211 -4.51 1.07 -9.34
C ALA A 211 -3.56 0.42 -10.37
N LEU A 212 -4.00 -0.67 -11.05
CA LEU A 212 -3.22 -1.25 -12.15
C LEU A 212 -3.01 -0.22 -13.27
N VAL A 213 -4.09 0.45 -13.63
CA VAL A 213 -4.07 1.47 -14.68
C VAL A 213 -3.19 2.65 -14.27
N LEU A 214 -3.33 3.12 -13.02
CA LEU A 214 -2.50 4.21 -12.46
C LEU A 214 -1.01 3.91 -12.54
N ALA A 215 -0.60 2.67 -12.31
CA ALA A 215 0.82 2.29 -12.31
C ALA A 215 1.48 2.29 -13.68
N LEU A 216 0.72 2.04 -14.76
CA LEU A 216 1.23 1.86 -16.12
C LEU A 216 2.19 2.97 -16.57
N PRO A 217 1.80 4.26 -16.57
CA PRO A 217 2.64 5.32 -17.10
C PRO A 217 3.97 5.44 -16.35
N PHE A 218 3.97 5.24 -15.04
CA PHE A 218 5.19 5.37 -14.23
C PHE A 218 6.18 4.24 -14.46
N VAL A 219 5.71 3.01 -14.66
CA VAL A 219 6.57 1.85 -14.92
C VAL A 219 7.06 1.85 -16.36
N LEU A 220 6.20 2.16 -17.33
CA LEU A 220 6.54 2.17 -18.74
C LEU A 220 7.46 3.35 -19.11
N GLY A 221 7.32 4.50 -18.48
CA GLY A 221 8.15 5.68 -18.67
C GLY A 221 7.46 6.79 -19.47
N SER A 222 8.10 7.97 -19.51
CA SER A 222 7.47 9.24 -19.90
C SER A 222 6.92 9.32 -21.32
N TRP A 223 7.51 8.60 -22.27
CA TRP A 223 7.06 8.65 -23.67
C TRP A 223 5.64 8.06 -23.87
N GLN A 224 5.26 7.07 -23.08
CA GLN A 224 3.97 6.41 -23.22
C GLN A 224 2.81 7.16 -22.57
N TRP A 225 3.06 8.20 -21.76
CA TRP A 225 2.03 9.05 -21.18
C TRP A 225 1.14 9.72 -22.23
N MET A 226 1.73 10.13 -23.36
CA MET A 226 1.01 10.80 -24.43
C MET A 226 -0.11 9.95 -25.01
N TRP A 227 0.03 8.61 -24.94
CA TRP A 227 -0.97 7.68 -25.46
C TRP A 227 -1.87 7.09 -24.40
N LEU A 228 -1.34 6.85 -23.21
CA LEU A 228 -2.09 6.27 -22.11
C LEU A 228 -3.13 7.23 -21.54
N PHE A 229 -2.81 8.49 -21.38
CA PHE A 229 -3.75 9.46 -20.82
C PHE A 229 -5.02 9.63 -21.69
N PRO A 230 -4.94 9.84 -23.00
CA PRO A 230 -6.12 9.87 -23.86
C PRO A 230 -6.91 8.55 -23.84
N LEU A 231 -6.21 7.41 -23.87
CA LEU A 231 -6.85 6.10 -23.80
C LEU A 231 -7.65 5.93 -22.49
N LEU A 232 -7.06 6.30 -21.36
CA LEU A 232 -7.72 6.25 -20.07
C LEU A 232 -8.93 7.18 -19.98
N LEU A 233 -8.82 8.37 -20.57
CA LEU A 233 -9.90 9.34 -20.64
C LEU A 233 -11.07 8.78 -21.50
N ILE A 234 -10.75 8.13 -22.62
CA ILE A 234 -11.75 7.47 -23.46
C ILE A 234 -12.42 6.32 -22.69
N LEU A 235 -11.67 5.49 -22.01
CA LEU A 235 -12.23 4.37 -21.22
C LEU A 235 -13.06 4.83 -20.02
N ALA A 236 -12.69 5.95 -19.41
CA ALA A 236 -13.43 6.55 -18.29
C ALA A 236 -14.63 7.39 -18.74
N SER A 237 -14.68 7.81 -20.03
CA SER A 237 -15.70 8.73 -20.52
C SER A 237 -17.15 8.28 -20.29
N PRO A 238 -17.56 7.01 -20.43
CA PRO A 238 -18.92 6.60 -20.14
C PRO A 238 -19.31 6.85 -18.68
N LEU A 239 -18.40 6.56 -17.76
CA LEU A 239 -18.62 6.79 -16.33
C LEU A 239 -18.67 8.29 -16.01
N LEU A 240 -17.75 9.06 -16.55
CA LEU A 240 -17.71 10.51 -16.37
C LEU A 240 -18.98 11.18 -16.90
N LEU A 241 -19.42 10.80 -18.10
CA LEU A 241 -20.66 11.30 -18.69
C LEU A 241 -21.89 10.94 -17.86
N ALA A 242 -21.94 9.75 -17.27
CA ALA A 242 -23.06 9.29 -16.47
C ALA A 242 -23.17 9.98 -15.09
N VAL A 243 -22.05 10.42 -14.51
CA VAL A 243 -21.97 10.85 -13.09
C VAL A 243 -21.76 12.35 -12.92
N LEU A 244 -21.08 13.04 -13.86
CA LEU A 244 -20.73 14.45 -13.70
C LEU A 244 -21.98 15.35 -13.73
N PRO A 245 -22.14 16.26 -12.74
CA PRO A 245 -23.21 17.24 -12.76
C PRO A 245 -23.01 18.24 -13.91
N GLY A 246 -24.11 18.68 -14.54
CA GLY A 246 -24.06 19.64 -15.64
C GLY A 246 -23.89 19.01 -17.03
N VAL A 247 -23.75 17.71 -17.16
CA VAL A 247 -23.75 17.01 -18.45
C VAL A 247 -25.19 16.97 -19.01
N PRO A 248 -25.42 17.30 -20.31
CA PRO A 248 -26.74 17.23 -20.93
C PRO A 248 -27.35 15.83 -20.82
N ALA A 249 -28.65 15.75 -20.56
CA ALA A 249 -29.37 14.48 -20.29
C ALA A 249 -29.17 13.42 -21.38
N GLY A 250 -29.09 13.81 -22.66
CA GLY A 250 -28.82 12.90 -23.76
C GLY A 250 -27.43 12.23 -23.67
N LEU A 251 -26.41 12.98 -23.30
CA LEU A 251 -25.06 12.45 -23.10
C LEU A 251 -24.95 11.59 -21.82
N GLN A 252 -25.67 11.96 -20.76
CA GLN A 252 -25.76 11.11 -19.56
C GLN A 252 -26.40 9.75 -19.88
N GLN A 253 -27.50 9.73 -20.62
CA GLN A 253 -28.16 8.50 -21.05
C GLN A 253 -27.24 7.64 -21.94
N TRP A 254 -26.50 8.28 -22.84
CA TRP A 254 -25.51 7.58 -23.67
C TRP A 254 -24.38 6.99 -22.82
N GLY A 255 -23.83 7.74 -21.87
CA GLY A 255 -22.87 7.24 -20.90
C GLY A 255 -23.40 6.05 -20.08
N MET A 256 -24.65 6.13 -19.59
CA MET A 256 -25.30 5.04 -18.86
C MET A 256 -25.48 3.77 -19.70
N ARG A 257 -25.80 3.89 -21.00
CA ARG A 257 -25.94 2.73 -21.91
C ARG A 257 -24.63 1.97 -22.16
N LEU A 258 -23.49 2.63 -22.02
CA LEU A 258 -22.18 2.02 -22.20
C LEU A 258 -21.61 1.42 -20.91
N LEU A 259 -22.23 1.70 -19.75
CA LEU A 259 -21.80 1.14 -18.48
C LEU A 259 -22.32 -0.31 -18.32
N PRO A 260 -21.49 -1.21 -17.77
CA PRO A 260 -21.95 -2.53 -17.34
C PRO A 260 -23.09 -2.40 -16.31
N ASP A 261 -24.07 -3.31 -16.36
CA ASP A 261 -25.27 -3.29 -15.50
C ASP A 261 -24.94 -3.15 -14.01
N GLN A 262 -23.87 -3.78 -13.56
CA GLN A 262 -23.41 -3.70 -12.16
C GLN A 262 -22.95 -2.29 -11.75
N LEU A 263 -22.40 -1.50 -12.66
CA LEU A 263 -22.04 -0.11 -12.41
C LEU A 263 -23.26 0.80 -12.51
N LEU A 264 -24.16 0.51 -13.46
CA LEU A 264 -25.39 1.26 -13.64
C LEU A 264 -26.30 1.19 -12.39
N VAL A 265 -26.53 0.00 -11.85
CA VAL A 265 -27.30 -0.20 -10.61
C VAL A 265 -26.72 0.64 -9.46
N ARG A 266 -25.41 0.68 -9.31
CA ARG A 266 -24.76 1.45 -8.24
C ARG A 266 -24.82 2.96 -8.45
N VAL A 267 -24.77 3.44 -9.68
CA VAL A 267 -24.97 4.86 -9.99
C VAL A 267 -26.40 5.28 -9.63
N LEU A 268 -27.39 4.42 -9.95
CA LEU A 268 -28.81 4.67 -9.64
C LEU A 268 -29.10 4.53 -8.13
N GLU A 269 -28.51 3.54 -7.44
CA GLU A 269 -28.64 3.38 -5.98
C GLU A 269 -28.05 4.55 -5.19
N SER A 270 -27.08 5.30 -5.74
CA SER A 270 -26.48 6.44 -5.08
C SER A 270 -27.36 7.72 -5.04
N GLN A 271 -28.49 7.71 -5.73
CA GLN A 271 -29.37 8.90 -5.88
C GLN A 271 -30.44 9.08 -4.80
N GLY A 272 -30.55 8.17 -3.80
CA GLY A 272 -31.52 8.28 -2.71
C GLY A 272 -30.97 8.95 -1.44
N GLU A 273 -31.74 9.82 -0.75
CA GLU A 273 -31.32 10.49 0.49
C GLU A 273 -30.85 9.53 1.61
N THR A 274 -31.49 8.37 1.74
CA THR A 274 -31.08 7.33 2.68
C THR A 274 -29.84 6.57 2.23
N ALA A 275 -29.63 6.47 0.92
CA ALA A 275 -28.47 5.83 0.32
C ALA A 275 -27.18 6.65 0.56
N TRP A 276 -27.29 7.99 0.57
CA TRP A 276 -26.16 8.89 0.81
C TRP A 276 -25.41 8.58 2.12
N LYS A 277 -26.13 8.37 3.22
CA LYS A 277 -25.53 8.06 4.55
C LYS A 277 -24.76 6.74 4.56
N HIS A 278 -25.01 5.85 3.60
CA HIS A 278 -24.30 4.58 3.47
C HIS A 278 -23.18 4.62 2.43
N THR A 279 -23.04 5.73 1.70
CA THR A 279 -21.93 5.95 0.77
C THR A 279 -20.66 6.34 1.52
N ARG A 280 -19.49 6.22 0.86
CA ARG A 280 -18.23 6.73 1.40
C ARG A 280 -18.29 8.24 1.65
N LEU A 281 -18.99 8.99 0.83
CA LEU A 281 -19.14 10.43 0.97
C LEU A 281 -19.90 10.80 2.26
N GLY A 282 -20.97 10.08 2.59
CA GLY A 282 -21.68 10.25 3.86
C GLY A 282 -20.81 9.92 5.08
N GLN A 283 -20.00 8.86 4.98
CA GLN A 283 -19.01 8.52 6.02
C GLN A 283 -17.96 9.61 6.17
N TRP A 284 -17.44 10.17 5.08
CA TRP A 284 -16.48 11.26 5.10
C TRP A 284 -17.04 12.54 5.68
N GLN A 285 -18.29 12.88 5.33
CA GLN A 285 -18.98 14.04 5.91
C GLN A 285 -19.10 13.92 7.45
N TYR A 286 -19.47 12.73 7.94
CA TYR A 286 -19.54 12.49 9.37
C TYR A 286 -18.15 12.51 10.03
N ALA A 287 -17.14 11.91 9.38
CA ALA A 287 -15.76 11.96 9.83
C ALA A 287 -15.25 13.40 9.99
N LEU A 288 -15.58 14.29 9.04
CA LEU A 288 -15.22 15.71 9.12
C LEU A 288 -15.88 16.40 10.33
N GLN A 289 -17.12 16.04 10.67
CA GLN A 289 -17.79 16.54 11.90
C GLN A 289 -17.05 16.08 13.16
N LEU A 290 -16.62 14.81 13.21
CA LEU A 290 -15.83 14.28 14.31
C LEU A 290 -14.47 14.99 14.42
N VAL A 291 -13.79 15.24 13.31
CA VAL A 291 -12.54 16.01 13.29
C VAL A 291 -12.74 17.42 13.80
N ALA A 292 -13.81 18.11 13.36
CA ALA A 292 -14.13 19.46 13.83
C ALA A 292 -14.39 19.51 15.34
N ALA A 293 -14.99 18.47 15.91
CA ALA A 293 -15.26 18.39 17.36
C ALA A 293 -14.00 18.13 18.21
N ARG A 294 -13.02 17.34 17.68
CA ARG A 294 -11.75 17.05 18.40
C ARG A 294 -10.53 17.14 17.43
N PRO A 295 -10.12 18.33 16.99
CA PRO A 295 -9.13 18.49 15.91
C PRO A 295 -7.68 18.16 16.34
N TRP A 296 -7.33 18.28 17.63
CA TRP A 296 -5.94 18.21 18.07
C TRP A 296 -5.44 16.80 18.34
N PHE A 297 -6.20 15.98 19.09
CA PHE A 297 -5.79 14.65 19.52
C PHE A 297 -6.74 13.54 19.07
N GLY A 298 -7.84 13.90 18.39
CA GLY A 298 -8.86 12.97 17.92
C GLY A 298 -9.65 12.29 19.02
N TRP A 299 -10.28 11.17 18.67
CA TRP A 299 -11.19 10.41 19.55
C TRP A 299 -10.58 9.09 20.04
N GLY A 300 -9.38 8.76 19.60
CA GLY A 300 -8.73 7.46 19.78
C GLY A 300 -8.96 6.52 18.59
N ALA A 301 -8.08 5.53 18.45
CA ALA A 301 -8.19 4.54 17.38
C ALA A 301 -9.52 3.77 17.48
N ALA A 302 -10.05 3.38 16.33
CA ALA A 302 -11.34 2.71 16.16
C ALA A 302 -12.58 3.52 16.64
N ALA A 303 -12.43 4.78 17.01
CA ALA A 303 -13.55 5.60 17.47
C ALA A 303 -14.64 5.74 16.40
N PHE A 304 -14.29 5.86 15.13
CA PHE A 304 -15.26 5.94 14.04
C PHE A 304 -16.20 4.73 14.02
N SER A 305 -15.67 3.51 14.20
CA SER A 305 -16.46 2.28 14.20
C SER A 305 -17.47 2.19 15.34
N VAL A 306 -17.21 2.90 16.44
CA VAL A 306 -18.10 2.97 17.60
C VAL A 306 -19.14 4.07 17.42
N LEU A 307 -18.71 5.26 17.00
CA LEU A 307 -19.55 6.46 16.92
C LEU A 307 -20.52 6.43 15.73
N TYR A 308 -20.07 5.93 14.58
CA TYR A 308 -20.88 5.94 13.35
C TYR A 308 -22.13 5.05 13.41
N PRO A 309 -22.11 3.83 13.96
CA PRO A 309 -23.31 3.01 14.15
C PRO A 309 -24.37 3.69 15.02
N ILE A 310 -23.95 4.40 16.06
CA ILE A 310 -24.85 5.16 16.94
C ILE A 310 -25.57 6.24 16.13
N HIS A 311 -24.86 6.94 15.26
CA HIS A 311 -25.41 7.97 14.40
C HIS A 311 -26.29 7.42 13.27
N ALA A 312 -25.86 6.35 12.59
CA ALA A 312 -26.54 5.78 11.43
C ALA A 312 -27.66 4.78 11.76
N ALA A 313 -27.83 4.42 13.02
CA ALA A 313 -28.86 3.57 13.61
C ALA A 313 -28.95 2.10 13.13
N LYS A 314 -28.28 1.67 12.06
CA LYS A 314 -28.53 0.33 11.47
C LYS A 314 -27.37 -0.37 10.75
N ARG A 315 -26.23 0.23 10.51
CA ARG A 315 -25.10 -0.43 9.79
C ARG A 315 -23.77 -0.13 10.47
N TRP A 316 -23.05 -1.21 10.79
CA TRP A 316 -21.70 -1.11 11.30
C TRP A 316 -20.71 -0.84 10.17
N HIS A 317 -19.88 0.19 10.30
CA HIS A 317 -18.76 0.49 9.44
C HIS A 317 -17.48 0.48 10.28
N GLY A 318 -16.53 -0.38 9.91
CA GLY A 318 -15.29 -0.56 10.68
C GLY A 318 -14.36 0.64 10.67
N HIS A 319 -14.46 1.50 9.64
CA HIS A 319 -13.56 2.63 9.43
C HIS A 319 -14.08 3.60 8.35
N VAL A 320 -13.42 4.76 8.21
CA VAL A 320 -13.82 5.86 7.30
C VAL A 320 -13.62 5.55 5.81
N HIS A 321 -12.89 4.50 5.45
CA HIS A 321 -12.44 4.21 4.07
C HIS A 321 -11.62 5.35 3.42
N ASN A 322 -10.87 6.09 4.23
CA ASN A 322 -9.96 7.15 3.81
C ASN A 322 -8.93 7.34 4.92
N LEU A 323 -7.67 7.00 4.68
CA LEU A 323 -6.64 6.99 5.71
C LEU A 323 -6.34 8.38 6.31
N PRO A 324 -6.20 9.46 5.51
CA PRO A 324 -6.08 10.79 6.08
C PRO A 324 -7.22 11.16 7.04
N LEU A 325 -8.47 10.90 6.68
CA LEU A 325 -9.61 11.15 7.55
C LEU A 325 -9.63 10.23 8.77
N GLU A 326 -9.31 8.95 8.60
CA GLU A 326 -9.20 8.00 9.72
C GLU A 326 -8.15 8.45 10.74
N LEU A 327 -6.97 8.90 10.25
CA LEU A 327 -5.91 9.46 11.11
C LEU A 327 -6.39 10.72 11.84
N ALA A 328 -7.08 11.62 11.13
CA ALA A 328 -7.58 12.85 11.71
C ALA A 328 -8.67 12.59 12.78
N VAL A 329 -9.58 11.66 12.53
CA VAL A 329 -10.60 11.24 13.51
C VAL A 329 -9.95 10.57 14.73
N SER A 330 -9.03 9.63 14.48
CA SER A 330 -8.45 8.80 15.53
C SER A 330 -7.38 9.54 16.34
N HIS A 331 -6.53 10.34 15.70
CA HIS A 331 -5.32 10.90 16.30
C HIS A 331 -5.17 12.42 16.15
N GLY A 332 -6.13 13.08 15.50
CA GLY A 332 -6.15 14.53 15.29
C GLY A 332 -5.37 14.98 14.04
N LEU A 333 -5.64 16.21 13.63
CA LEU A 333 -5.04 16.85 12.44
C LEU A 333 -3.50 16.92 12.51
N PRO A 334 -2.86 17.28 13.66
CA PRO A 334 -1.41 17.37 13.69
C PRO A 334 -0.71 16.03 13.40
N ALA A 335 -1.20 14.94 14.01
CA ALA A 335 -0.65 13.59 13.75
C ALA A 335 -0.87 13.16 12.28
N MET A 336 -2.07 13.41 11.74
CA MET A 336 -2.40 13.16 10.34
C MET A 336 -1.46 13.91 9.40
N LEU A 337 -1.26 15.22 9.60
CA LEU A 337 -0.41 16.05 8.75
C LEU A 337 1.06 15.60 8.78
N LEU A 338 1.58 15.20 9.93
CA LEU A 338 2.93 14.69 10.07
C LEU A 338 3.13 13.36 9.33
N VAL A 339 2.21 12.42 9.46
CA VAL A 339 2.30 11.12 8.78
C VAL A 339 2.11 11.29 7.28
N VAL A 340 0.99 11.88 6.85
CA VAL A 340 0.67 12.04 5.43
C VAL A 340 1.69 12.95 4.73
N GLY A 341 2.09 14.04 5.39
CA GLY A 341 3.11 14.96 4.88
C GLY A 341 4.46 14.26 4.66
N THR A 342 4.90 13.42 5.61
CA THR A 342 6.13 12.62 5.46
C THR A 342 6.04 11.66 4.27
N VAL A 343 4.92 10.94 4.13
CA VAL A 343 4.71 10.00 3.02
C VAL A 343 4.72 10.71 1.67
N LEU A 344 4.00 11.83 1.55
CA LEU A 344 3.95 12.62 0.31
C LEU A 344 5.33 13.22 -0.01
N LEU A 345 6.04 13.73 1.01
CA LEU A 345 7.38 14.30 0.84
C LEU A 345 8.37 13.23 0.34
N LEU A 346 8.33 12.00 0.86
CA LEU A 346 9.15 10.88 0.36
C LEU A 346 8.88 10.59 -1.12
N LEU A 347 7.61 10.54 -1.55
CA LEU A 347 7.24 10.32 -2.95
C LEU A 347 7.76 11.45 -3.84
N VAL A 348 7.51 12.71 -3.45
CA VAL A 348 7.93 13.87 -4.23
C VAL A 348 9.45 13.94 -4.35
N LEU A 349 10.18 13.82 -3.25
CA LEU A 349 11.65 13.90 -3.26
C LEU A 349 12.30 12.72 -3.99
N ALA A 350 11.76 11.50 -3.88
CA ALA A 350 12.27 10.38 -4.67
C ALA A 350 12.11 10.64 -6.18
N SER A 351 10.97 11.22 -6.61
CA SER A 351 10.76 11.64 -7.99
C SER A 351 11.74 12.75 -8.41
N GLN A 352 11.88 13.81 -7.61
CA GLN A 352 12.80 14.93 -7.87
C GLN A 352 14.27 14.50 -7.91
N ARG A 353 14.65 13.47 -7.12
CA ARG A 353 15.99 12.86 -7.14
C ARG A 353 16.17 11.88 -8.31
N GLY A 354 15.26 11.84 -9.24
CA GLY A 354 15.37 11.11 -10.50
C GLY A 354 15.01 9.63 -10.43
N MET A 355 14.23 9.17 -9.45
CA MET A 355 13.83 7.76 -9.37
C MET A 355 13.00 7.31 -10.59
N LEU A 356 12.18 8.22 -11.14
CA LEU A 356 11.37 7.96 -12.35
C LEU A 356 12.18 7.90 -13.65
N GLN A 357 13.44 8.37 -13.64
CA GLN A 357 14.39 8.27 -14.75
C GLN A 357 15.27 7.00 -14.66
N LYS A 358 15.19 6.26 -13.56
CA LYS A 358 15.94 5.01 -13.34
C LYS A 358 15.34 3.84 -14.14
N PRO A 359 16.05 2.69 -14.22
CA PRO A 359 15.53 1.47 -14.85
C PRO A 359 14.16 1.05 -14.31
N PRO A 360 13.38 0.25 -15.07
CA PRO A 360 11.98 -0.08 -14.78
C PRO A 360 11.70 -0.51 -13.34
N LEU A 361 12.62 -1.23 -12.70
CA LEU A 361 12.43 -1.72 -11.34
C LEU A 361 12.38 -0.60 -10.28
N GLU A 362 13.23 0.42 -10.42
CA GLU A 362 13.20 1.57 -9.50
C GLU A 362 11.94 2.41 -9.71
N ARG A 363 11.55 2.61 -10.98
CA ARG A 363 10.28 3.27 -11.31
C ARG A 363 9.09 2.51 -10.75
N ALA A 364 9.12 1.18 -10.85
CA ALA A 364 8.06 0.32 -10.32
C ALA A 364 7.99 0.35 -8.79
N TRP A 365 9.12 0.49 -8.08
CA TRP A 365 9.11 0.69 -6.64
C TRP A 365 8.37 1.97 -6.25
N TRP A 366 8.67 3.06 -6.95
CA TRP A 366 7.96 4.33 -6.76
C TRP A 366 6.47 4.20 -7.09
N ALA A 367 6.14 3.57 -8.23
CA ALA A 367 4.77 3.35 -8.66
C ALA A 367 3.98 2.47 -7.68
N ALA A 368 4.58 1.41 -7.13
CA ALA A 368 3.97 0.56 -6.10
C ALA A 368 3.65 1.36 -4.83
N THR A 369 4.56 2.27 -4.43
CA THR A 369 4.31 3.16 -3.29
C THR A 369 3.17 4.13 -3.59
N LEU A 370 3.16 4.75 -4.78
CA LEU A 370 2.06 5.64 -5.19
C LEU A 370 0.72 4.92 -5.21
N VAL A 371 0.67 3.70 -5.80
CA VAL A 371 -0.54 2.85 -5.83
C VAL A 371 -1.09 2.64 -4.42
N LEU A 372 -0.24 2.24 -3.48
CA LEU A 372 -0.68 2.01 -2.11
C LEU A 372 -1.20 3.30 -1.45
N VAL A 373 -0.52 4.43 -1.64
CA VAL A 373 -0.93 5.74 -1.10
C VAL A 373 -2.28 6.17 -1.67
N VAL A 374 -2.48 6.05 -2.98
CA VAL A 374 -3.76 6.39 -3.63
C VAL A 374 -4.90 5.46 -3.17
N MET A 375 -4.62 4.18 -3.01
CA MET A 375 -5.62 3.23 -2.47
C MET A 375 -6.07 3.60 -1.06
N HIS A 376 -5.19 4.15 -0.23
CA HIS A 376 -5.54 4.67 1.10
C HIS A 376 -6.46 5.91 1.06
N GLY A 377 -6.61 6.57 -0.07
CA GLY A 377 -7.59 7.64 -0.26
C GLY A 377 -9.04 7.16 -0.37
N THR A 378 -9.27 5.88 -0.65
CA THR A 378 -10.62 5.31 -0.87
C THR A 378 -10.88 4.01 -0.13
N ASP A 379 -9.89 3.48 0.60
CA ASP A 379 -9.99 2.30 1.46
C ASP A 379 -8.90 2.35 2.53
N LEU A 380 -8.84 1.36 3.45
CA LEU A 380 -7.81 1.28 4.49
C LEU A 380 -7.08 -0.09 4.49
N PRO A 381 -6.28 -0.37 3.45
CA PRO A 381 -5.49 -1.59 3.41
C PRO A 381 -4.50 -1.72 4.57
N LEU A 382 -4.11 -0.62 5.20
CA LEU A 382 -3.18 -0.57 6.34
C LEU A 382 -3.60 -1.43 7.54
N PHE A 383 -4.89 -1.67 7.74
CA PHE A 383 -5.35 -2.53 8.84
C PHE A 383 -5.05 -4.02 8.62
N ASP A 384 -4.71 -4.45 7.41
CA ASP A 384 -4.05 -5.73 7.21
C ASP A 384 -2.54 -5.58 7.49
N GLY A 385 -2.03 -6.31 8.48
CA GLY A 385 -0.63 -6.21 8.91
C GLY A 385 0.37 -6.50 7.79
N ARG A 386 0.02 -7.33 6.80
CA ARG A 386 0.86 -7.64 5.63
C ARG A 386 1.01 -6.42 4.72
N LEU A 387 -0.08 -5.70 4.46
CA LEU A 387 -0.08 -4.46 3.67
C LEU A 387 0.55 -3.30 4.44
N ASN A 388 0.37 -3.25 5.76
CA ASN A 388 1.05 -2.29 6.62
C ASN A 388 2.58 -2.45 6.53
N ILE A 389 3.09 -3.67 6.74
CA ILE A 389 4.52 -3.98 6.61
C ILE A 389 5.04 -3.67 5.21
N LEU A 390 4.29 -4.04 4.16
CA LEU A 390 4.66 -3.75 2.77
C LEU A 390 4.76 -2.24 2.54
N GLY A 391 3.81 -1.45 3.03
CA GLY A 391 3.81 0.00 2.93
C GLY A 391 5.05 0.63 3.56
N TRP A 392 5.34 0.29 4.81
CA TRP A 392 6.53 0.79 5.50
C TRP A 392 7.84 0.32 4.85
N THR A 393 7.86 -0.89 4.26
CA THR A 393 8.99 -1.39 3.45
C THR A 393 9.20 -0.55 2.20
N LEU A 394 8.12 -0.22 1.48
CA LEU A 394 8.19 0.62 0.30
C LEU A 394 8.68 2.04 0.64
N LEU A 395 8.17 2.64 1.71
CA LEU A 395 8.62 3.95 2.21
C LEU A 395 10.09 3.93 2.64
N ALA A 396 10.53 2.87 3.31
CA ALA A 396 11.95 2.69 3.69
C ALA A 396 12.86 2.62 2.45
N GLY A 397 12.41 1.99 1.37
CA GLY A 397 13.13 1.94 0.10
C GLY A 397 13.21 3.30 -0.61
N LEU A 398 12.14 4.11 -0.57
CA LEU A 398 12.20 5.50 -1.06
C LEU A 398 13.19 6.34 -0.26
N CYS A 399 13.15 6.24 1.08
CA CYS A 399 14.06 6.96 1.96
C CYS A 399 15.53 6.56 1.70
N ALA A 400 15.81 5.25 1.54
CA ALA A 400 17.14 4.75 1.19
C ALA A 400 17.62 5.34 -0.15
N PHE A 401 16.75 5.34 -1.18
CA PHE A 401 17.05 5.93 -2.48
C PHE A 401 17.36 7.43 -2.40
N ILE A 402 16.55 8.20 -1.65
CA ILE A 402 16.77 9.64 -1.46
C ILE A 402 18.14 9.92 -0.82
N ARG A 403 18.55 9.11 0.16
CA ARG A 403 19.85 9.23 0.83
C ARG A 403 21.03 8.89 -0.09
N GLU A 404 20.87 7.90 -0.96
CA GLU A 404 21.90 7.53 -1.95
C GLU A 404 22.11 8.62 -3.00
N SER A 405 21.03 9.33 -3.36
CA SER A 405 21.03 10.37 -4.38
C SER A 405 21.35 11.78 -3.85
N GLY A 406 21.73 11.91 -2.56
CA GLY A 406 22.12 13.18 -1.95
C GLY A 406 23.48 13.69 -2.42
N PRO A 407 23.72 15.02 -2.38
CA PRO A 407 24.93 15.64 -2.90
C PRO A 407 26.24 15.21 -2.20
N ASP A 408 26.16 14.73 -0.96
CA ASP A 408 27.34 14.39 -0.14
C ASP A 408 28.04 13.06 -0.48
N ARG A 409 27.47 12.22 -1.39
CA ARG A 409 28.07 10.93 -1.78
C ARG A 409 28.60 10.89 -3.20
N GLY A 410 28.54 11.99 -3.96
CA GLY A 410 28.85 12.05 -5.39
C GLY A 410 30.25 12.54 -5.77
N ALA A 411 31.06 13.01 -4.85
CA ALA A 411 32.46 13.37 -5.13
C ALA A 411 33.34 12.13 -4.84
N PRO A 412 33.96 11.48 -5.85
CA PRO A 412 35.11 10.64 -5.58
C PRO A 412 36.13 11.54 -4.89
N ALA A 413 36.64 11.13 -3.73
CA ALA A 413 37.75 11.81 -3.08
C ALA A 413 38.84 11.99 -4.15
N ALA A 414 39.12 13.25 -4.49
CA ALA A 414 40.24 13.57 -5.34
C ALA A 414 41.47 12.93 -4.70
N SER A 415 42.04 11.95 -5.38
CA SER A 415 43.32 11.39 -5.00
C SER A 415 44.30 12.56 -4.93
N PRO A 416 45.03 12.76 -3.81
CA PRO A 416 46.07 13.75 -3.81
C PRO A 416 47.05 13.39 -4.91
N GLU A 417 47.20 14.28 -5.90
CA GLU A 417 48.31 14.22 -6.86
C GLU A 417 49.61 14.10 -6.04
N ARG A 418 50.23 12.94 -6.13
CA ARG A 418 51.62 12.81 -5.72
C ARG A 418 52.43 13.67 -6.67
N GLY A 419 52.77 14.86 -6.25
CA GLY A 419 53.90 15.57 -6.84
C GLY A 419 55.13 14.72 -6.62
N ASP A 420 55.66 14.17 -7.66
CA ASP A 420 57.01 13.65 -7.70
C ASP A 420 57.99 14.84 -7.85
N PRO A 421 59.18 14.77 -7.18
CA PRO A 421 60.17 15.84 -7.15
C PRO A 421 60.93 16.00 -8.46
#